data_0a91f6b9d76e6f34df96211f6bc2357d
#
_entry.id   0a91f6b9d76e6f34df96211f6bc2357d
#
_cell.length_a   1.000
_cell.length_b   1.000
_cell.length_c   1.000
_cell.angle_alpha   90.00
_cell.angle_beta   90.00
_cell.angle_gamma   90.00
#
_symmetry.space_group_name_H-M   'P 1'
#
loop_
_entity.id
_entity.type
_entity.pdbx_description
1 polymer ?
#
loop_
_entity_poly.entity_id
_entity_poly.type
_entity_poly.pdbx_seq_one_letter_code
_entity_poly.pdbx_strand_id
1 'polypeptide(L)'
;MSRRSISIPPGCPNTHFHPIYQGKSGMSGERIPGKVIFETQSTHKMLAALSQASLIHIKGNYDEETFNEAFMMHTSTSPSYPIVASIETAAAMLRGNSGKRLIQRSIERALDFRKEVQRLCEESDGWFFDIWQPEAVDKAECWPVAPGEDWHGFKDADADHMYLDPVKVTILTPGMDEQGNMDEEGIPAALVAKFLDERGVVVEKTGPYNLLFLFSIGIDKTRAMGLLRGLTEFKRAYDLNLRVKNMLPDLYAEDPDFYRNMRIQDLAQGIHRLIRQHQLPQLMLSAFDVLPEMKMTPHHAWQRQIKGEVETIELENLVGRISANMILPYPPGVPLLMPGEMITEESRAVLDFLLMLCSIGRHYPGFETDIHGAKRDEDGVYRVRVLKNDERLAR
;
A
#
# COMPACT_ATOMS: atom_id res chain seq x y z
N MET A 1 5.07 22.28 28.86
CA MET A 1 4.20 21.09 28.62
C MET A 1 4.94 19.86 29.14
N SER A 2 4.38 19.10 30.09
CA SER A 2 5.09 17.98 30.70
C SER A 2 5.30 16.88 29.65
N ARG A 3 6.55 16.50 29.45
CA ARG A 3 6.99 15.39 28.58
C ARG A 3 6.52 14.06 29.20
N ARG A 4 5.28 13.67 28.97
CA ARG A 4 4.88 12.29 29.20
C ARG A 4 5.20 11.54 27.92
N SER A 5 6.21 10.71 27.96
CA SER A 5 6.41 9.68 26.93
C SER A 5 5.14 8.83 26.92
N ILE A 6 4.36 8.95 25.86
CA ILE A 6 3.22 8.07 25.62
C ILE A 6 3.84 6.73 25.20
N SER A 7 4.01 5.84 26.17
CA SER A 7 4.41 4.47 25.85
C SER A 7 3.20 3.78 25.23
N ILE A 8 3.28 3.43 23.96
CA ILE A 8 2.32 2.49 23.36
C ILE A 8 2.44 1.19 24.13
N PRO A 9 1.33 0.60 24.61
CA PRO A 9 1.38 -0.65 25.34
C PRO A 9 2.10 -1.73 24.52
N PRO A 10 2.85 -2.62 25.15
CA PRO A 10 3.44 -3.78 24.50
C PRO A 10 2.34 -4.72 24.00
N GLY A 11 1.78 -4.48 22.87
CA GLY A 11 0.63 -5.20 22.32
C GLY A 11 0.26 -4.76 20.92
N CYS A 12 0.87 -3.68 20.41
CA CYS A 12 0.71 -3.30 19.01
C CYS A 12 1.65 -4.14 18.14
N PRO A 13 1.14 -4.98 17.23
CA PRO A 13 1.97 -5.91 16.46
C PRO A 13 3.00 -5.24 15.55
N ASN A 14 2.88 -3.96 15.30
CA ASN A 14 3.75 -3.20 14.39
C ASN A 14 4.83 -2.38 15.10
N THR A 15 5.12 -2.63 16.37
CA THR A 15 6.12 -1.87 17.10
C THR A 15 7.26 -2.75 17.57
N HIS A 16 8.48 -2.20 17.64
CA HIS A 16 9.63 -2.82 18.31
C HIS A 16 9.39 -3.17 19.78
N PHE A 17 8.23 -2.79 20.33
CA PHE A 17 7.82 -3.04 21.70
C PHE A 17 6.83 -4.21 21.83
N HIS A 18 6.46 -4.87 20.70
CA HIS A 18 5.56 -6.01 20.74
C HIS A 18 6.20 -7.20 21.47
N PRO A 19 5.45 -7.93 22.33
CA PRO A 19 6.00 -9.06 23.11
C PRO A 19 6.65 -10.16 22.28
N ILE A 20 6.24 -10.38 21.02
CA ILE A 20 6.88 -11.39 20.14
C ILE A 20 8.33 -11.06 19.83
N TYR A 21 8.74 -9.79 19.95
CA TYR A 21 10.11 -9.35 19.77
C TYR A 21 10.92 -9.30 21.07
N GLN A 22 10.29 -9.62 22.22
CA GLN A 22 11.01 -9.66 23.50
C GLN A 22 12.11 -10.72 23.48
N GLY A 23 13.32 -10.30 23.87
CA GLY A 23 14.49 -11.18 23.89
C GLY A 23 15.24 -11.30 22.56
N LYS A 24 14.73 -10.69 21.47
CA LYS A 24 15.44 -10.64 20.18
C LYS A 24 16.37 -9.43 20.11
N SER A 25 17.55 -9.62 19.53
CA SER A 25 18.56 -8.57 19.37
C SER A 25 17.97 -7.39 18.55
N GLY A 26 18.12 -6.17 19.06
CA GLY A 26 17.58 -4.96 18.41
C GLY A 26 16.11 -4.68 18.65
N MET A 27 15.33 -5.69 19.06
CA MET A 27 13.87 -5.59 19.31
C MET A 27 13.54 -5.66 20.80
N SER A 28 14.47 -6.08 21.66
CA SER A 28 14.29 -6.07 23.11
C SER A 28 14.14 -4.64 23.62
N GLY A 29 13.38 -4.43 24.70
CA GLY A 29 13.26 -3.14 25.38
C GLY A 29 14.59 -2.56 25.88
N GLU A 30 15.70 -3.26 25.72
CA GLU A 30 17.04 -2.86 26.13
C GLU A 30 17.63 -1.79 25.21
N ARG A 31 18.35 -0.86 25.83
CA ARG A 31 19.11 0.15 25.08
C ARG A 31 20.34 -0.51 24.44
N ILE A 32 20.49 -0.34 23.13
CA ILE A 32 21.72 -0.75 22.44
C ILE A 32 22.77 0.33 22.68
N PRO A 33 23.88 0.02 23.32
CA PRO A 33 24.94 1.02 23.56
C PRO A 33 25.39 1.67 22.26
N GLY A 34 25.48 3.01 22.25
CA GLY A 34 25.95 3.78 21.09
C GLY A 34 24.99 3.87 19.90
N LYS A 35 23.75 3.34 20.02
CA LYS A 35 22.72 3.49 18.97
C LYS A 35 21.50 4.26 19.44
N VAL A 36 20.93 5.04 18.54
CA VAL A 36 19.65 5.71 18.72
C VAL A 36 18.69 5.19 17.66
N ILE A 37 17.50 4.79 18.06
CA ILE A 37 16.43 4.32 17.19
C ILE A 37 15.31 5.36 17.20
N PHE A 38 14.94 5.83 16.03
CA PHE A 38 13.76 6.66 15.81
C PHE A 38 12.70 5.82 15.09
N GLU A 39 11.48 5.82 15.62
CA GLU A 39 10.34 5.15 15.00
C GLU A 39 9.19 6.14 14.87
N THR A 40 8.65 6.28 13.66
CA THR A 40 7.45 7.08 13.40
C THR A 40 6.25 6.18 13.21
N GLN A 41 5.12 6.55 13.81
CA GLN A 41 3.88 5.78 13.73
C GLN A 41 2.71 6.66 13.33
N SER A 42 1.94 6.19 12.34
CA SER A 42 0.64 6.74 12.00
C SER A 42 -0.42 6.23 12.97
N THR A 43 -0.65 6.95 14.05
CA THR A 43 -1.57 6.57 15.13
C THR A 43 -3.02 6.44 14.63
N HIS A 44 -3.36 7.20 13.58
CA HIS A 44 -4.70 7.21 12.98
C HIS A 44 -5.04 5.98 12.13
N LYS A 45 -4.05 5.16 11.74
CA LYS A 45 -4.31 3.97 10.90
C LYS A 45 -4.71 2.75 11.71
N MET A 46 -3.91 2.37 12.69
CA MET A 46 -4.11 1.15 13.48
C MET A 46 -4.73 1.42 14.84
N LEU A 47 -4.54 2.63 15.36
CA LEU A 47 -5.04 3.06 16.67
C LEU A 47 -6.16 4.09 16.47
N ALA A 48 -7.01 4.25 17.49
CA ALA A 48 -8.23 5.07 17.40
C ALA A 48 -7.97 6.58 17.49
N ALA A 49 -6.98 7.11 16.77
CA ALA A 49 -6.73 8.56 16.72
C ALA A 49 -7.34 9.18 15.44
N LEU A 50 -7.56 10.49 15.50
CA LEU A 50 -8.03 11.26 14.33
C LEU A 50 -6.99 11.27 13.21
N SER A 51 -7.44 11.49 11.98
CA SER A 51 -6.56 11.63 10.81
C SER A 51 -5.47 12.66 11.07
N GLN A 52 -4.28 12.43 10.49
CA GLN A 52 -3.03 13.19 10.69
C GLN A 52 -2.33 12.96 12.05
N ALA A 53 -2.91 12.20 12.97
CA ALA A 53 -2.24 11.87 14.23
C ALA A 53 -1.04 10.95 13.97
N SER A 54 0.13 11.35 14.46
CA SER A 54 1.34 10.54 14.40
C SER A 54 2.17 10.70 15.66
N LEU A 55 3.06 9.73 15.91
CA LEU A 55 3.98 9.70 17.04
C LEU A 55 5.40 9.45 16.55
N ILE A 56 6.37 10.03 17.26
CA ILE A 56 7.78 9.68 17.12
C ILE A 56 8.22 9.04 18.44
N HIS A 57 8.69 7.80 18.36
CA HIS A 57 9.31 7.10 19.48
C HIS A 57 10.82 7.17 19.33
N ILE A 58 11.52 7.47 20.43
CA ILE A 58 12.97 7.55 20.44
C ILE A 58 13.50 6.62 21.53
N LYS A 59 14.43 5.76 21.16
CA LYS A 59 15.10 4.83 22.06
C LYS A 59 16.61 5.02 21.95
N GLY A 60 17.29 5.22 23.07
CA GLY A 60 18.74 5.43 23.12
C GLY A 60 19.11 6.78 23.75
N ASN A 61 20.40 7.11 23.68
CA ASN A 61 20.90 8.41 24.16
C ASN A 61 21.00 9.35 22.96
N TYR A 62 20.30 10.45 22.99
CA TYR A 62 20.30 11.47 21.95
C TYR A 62 20.31 12.86 22.60
N ASP A 63 20.77 13.84 21.85
CA ASP A 63 20.69 15.24 22.23
C ASP A 63 19.26 15.74 22.06
N GLU A 64 18.59 15.91 23.19
CA GLU A 64 17.19 16.34 23.21
C GLU A 64 17.00 17.77 22.70
N GLU A 65 18.00 18.65 22.89
CA GLU A 65 17.94 20.05 22.46
C GLU A 65 18.03 20.12 20.93
N THR A 66 19.02 19.48 20.34
CA THR A 66 19.18 19.40 18.88
C THR A 66 17.97 18.71 18.22
N PHE A 67 17.45 17.64 18.82
CA PHE A 67 16.23 16.99 18.31
C PHE A 67 15.02 17.93 18.36
N ASN A 68 14.85 18.65 19.47
CA ASN A 68 13.71 19.56 19.63
C ASN A 68 13.78 20.72 18.62
N GLU A 69 14.96 21.28 18.37
CA GLU A 69 15.15 22.32 17.34
C GLU A 69 14.77 21.77 15.93
N ALA A 70 15.28 20.60 15.58
CA ALA A 70 14.94 19.97 14.31
C ALA A 70 13.43 19.67 14.22
N PHE A 71 12.81 19.18 15.28
CA PHE A 71 11.37 18.93 15.36
C PHE A 71 10.56 20.22 15.16
N MET A 72 10.94 21.30 15.83
CA MET A 72 10.26 22.60 15.74
C MET A 72 10.35 23.22 14.35
N MET A 73 11.46 23.00 13.63
CA MET A 73 11.60 23.47 12.23
C MET A 73 10.65 22.77 11.26
N HIS A 74 10.20 21.53 11.57
CA HIS A 74 9.40 20.70 10.65
C HIS A 74 7.95 20.51 11.08
N THR A 75 7.58 21.02 12.25
CA THR A 75 6.22 20.89 12.78
C THR A 75 5.58 22.24 13.04
N SER A 76 4.25 22.25 13.19
CA SER A 76 3.52 23.44 13.60
C SER A 76 3.79 23.77 15.08
N THR A 77 4.04 25.04 15.39
CA THR A 77 4.09 25.54 16.76
C THR A 77 2.70 25.71 17.38
N SER A 78 1.65 25.58 16.57
CA SER A 78 0.24 25.66 16.99
C SER A 78 -0.41 24.28 16.87
N PRO A 79 -0.23 23.37 17.84
CA PRO A 79 -0.77 22.02 17.76
C PRO A 79 -2.31 22.02 17.73
N SER A 80 -2.88 21.16 16.88
CA SER A 80 -4.32 20.93 16.89
C SER A 80 -4.70 20.13 18.13
N TYR A 81 -5.32 20.78 19.12
CA TYR A 81 -5.73 20.12 20.37
C TYR A 81 -6.64 18.90 20.16
N PRO A 82 -7.61 18.89 19.22
CA PRO A 82 -8.40 17.70 18.93
C PRO A 82 -7.53 16.50 18.50
N ILE A 83 -6.51 16.71 17.67
CA ILE A 83 -5.59 15.63 17.25
C ILE A 83 -4.77 15.14 18.45
N VAL A 84 -4.21 16.05 19.27
CA VAL A 84 -3.44 15.69 20.47
C VAL A 84 -4.33 14.93 21.47
N ALA A 85 -5.56 15.40 21.71
CA ALA A 85 -6.51 14.74 22.58
C ALA A 85 -6.90 13.35 22.07
N SER A 86 -7.02 13.17 20.74
CA SER A 86 -7.31 11.86 20.15
C SER A 86 -6.16 10.87 20.35
N ILE A 87 -4.90 11.33 20.30
CA ILE A 87 -3.72 10.50 20.60
C ILE A 87 -3.73 10.05 22.07
N GLU A 88 -3.98 10.99 22.99
CA GLU A 88 -4.07 10.67 24.42
C GLU A 88 -5.21 9.68 24.71
N THR A 89 -6.36 9.87 24.05
CA THR A 89 -7.51 8.96 24.16
C THR A 89 -7.14 7.57 23.63
N ALA A 90 -6.52 7.48 22.46
CA ALA A 90 -6.07 6.21 21.88
C ALA A 90 -5.08 5.50 22.83
N ALA A 91 -4.11 6.24 23.38
CA ALA A 91 -3.18 5.71 24.35
C ALA A 91 -3.87 5.21 25.63
N ALA A 92 -4.87 5.93 26.10
CA ALA A 92 -5.66 5.53 27.28
C ALA A 92 -6.49 4.25 27.01
N MET A 93 -7.10 4.12 25.83
CA MET A 93 -7.84 2.92 25.41
C MET A 93 -6.94 1.67 25.38
N LEU A 94 -5.67 1.84 25.04
CA LEU A 94 -4.71 0.74 24.91
C LEU A 94 -3.98 0.39 26.22
N ARG A 95 -4.25 1.10 27.31
CA ARG A 95 -3.65 0.79 28.63
C ARG A 95 -4.26 -0.44 29.29
N GLY A 96 -3.40 -1.21 29.96
CA GLY A 96 -3.79 -2.32 30.83
C GLY A 96 -4.55 -3.45 30.12
N ASN A 97 -5.41 -4.13 30.85
CA ASN A 97 -6.14 -5.30 30.36
C ASN A 97 -7.19 -4.95 29.28
N SER A 98 -7.72 -3.73 29.29
CA SER A 98 -8.68 -3.29 28.27
C SER A 98 -7.99 -3.17 26.90
N GLY A 99 -6.81 -2.57 26.86
CA GLY A 99 -6.02 -2.46 25.64
C GLY A 99 -5.60 -3.83 25.10
N LYS A 100 -5.11 -4.71 25.99
CA LYS A 100 -4.77 -6.09 25.60
C LYS A 100 -5.97 -6.79 24.95
N ARG A 101 -7.16 -6.66 25.54
CA ARG A 101 -8.39 -7.26 24.98
C ARG A 101 -8.80 -6.65 23.64
N LEU A 102 -8.61 -5.35 23.43
CA LEU A 102 -8.90 -4.70 22.14
C LEU A 102 -8.01 -5.28 21.03
N ILE A 103 -6.70 -5.35 21.26
CA ILE A 103 -5.74 -5.91 20.31
C ILE A 103 -6.03 -7.40 20.07
N GLN A 104 -6.21 -8.17 21.14
CA GLN A 104 -6.51 -9.60 21.03
C GLN A 104 -7.76 -9.87 20.20
N ARG A 105 -8.83 -9.10 20.40
CA ARG A 105 -10.06 -9.22 19.59
C ARG A 105 -9.84 -8.87 18.13
N SER A 106 -8.96 -7.91 17.84
CA SER A 106 -8.59 -7.57 16.46
C SER A 106 -7.89 -8.74 15.77
N ILE A 107 -6.93 -9.35 16.47
CA ILE A 107 -6.21 -10.54 15.99
C ILE A 107 -7.18 -11.70 15.79
N GLU A 108 -8.01 -12.02 16.79
CA GLU A 108 -9.00 -13.09 16.72
C GLU A 108 -9.94 -12.93 15.52
N ARG A 109 -10.46 -11.71 15.28
CA ARG A 109 -11.32 -11.45 14.12
C ARG A 109 -10.62 -11.64 12.79
N ALA A 110 -9.37 -11.22 12.70
CA ALA A 110 -8.57 -11.44 11.49
C ALA A 110 -8.31 -12.94 11.26
N LEU A 111 -7.99 -13.67 12.32
CA LEU A 111 -7.81 -15.13 12.24
C LEU A 111 -9.11 -15.86 11.93
N ASP A 112 -10.23 -15.47 12.53
CA ASP A 112 -11.55 -16.04 12.22
C ASP A 112 -11.92 -15.82 10.74
N PHE A 113 -11.67 -14.60 10.23
CA PHE A 113 -11.90 -14.29 8.82
C PHE A 113 -11.00 -15.12 7.89
N ARG A 114 -9.71 -15.25 8.21
CA ARG A 114 -8.76 -16.07 7.46
C ARG A 114 -9.19 -17.52 7.39
N LYS A 115 -9.60 -18.10 8.51
CA LYS A 115 -10.13 -19.48 8.57
C LYS A 115 -11.40 -19.66 7.77
N GLU A 116 -12.27 -18.66 7.76
CA GLU A 116 -13.51 -18.74 6.98
C GLU A 116 -13.24 -18.68 5.47
N VAL A 117 -12.30 -17.86 5.02
CA VAL A 117 -11.87 -17.85 3.60
C VAL A 117 -11.23 -19.19 3.24
N GLN A 118 -10.31 -19.71 4.07
CA GLN A 118 -9.69 -21.01 3.84
C GLN A 118 -10.73 -22.15 3.77
N ARG A 119 -11.70 -22.15 4.68
CA ARG A 119 -12.81 -23.11 4.65
C ARG A 119 -13.60 -23.03 3.34
N LEU A 120 -13.84 -21.83 2.81
CA LEU A 120 -14.50 -21.66 1.52
C LEU A 120 -13.65 -22.20 0.36
N CYS A 121 -12.33 -22.03 0.41
CA CYS A 121 -11.40 -22.63 -0.56
C CYS A 121 -11.51 -24.17 -0.58
N GLU A 122 -11.61 -24.79 0.60
CA GLU A 122 -11.62 -26.26 0.76
C GLU A 122 -12.99 -26.87 0.47
N GLU A 123 -14.09 -26.23 0.89
CA GLU A 123 -15.44 -26.80 0.89
C GLU A 123 -16.32 -26.35 -0.29
N SER A 124 -16.00 -25.22 -0.92
CA SER A 124 -16.86 -24.62 -1.95
C SER A 124 -16.28 -24.86 -3.34
N ASP A 125 -16.92 -25.69 -4.12
CA ASP A 125 -16.55 -25.92 -5.52
C ASP A 125 -16.57 -24.59 -6.31
N GLY A 126 -15.48 -24.34 -7.03
CA GLY A 126 -15.31 -23.15 -7.84
C GLY A 126 -15.04 -21.84 -7.09
N TRP A 127 -14.84 -21.87 -5.76
CA TRP A 127 -14.34 -20.70 -5.05
C TRP A 127 -12.94 -20.32 -5.56
N PHE A 128 -12.67 -19.05 -5.81
CA PHE A 128 -11.44 -18.62 -6.48
C PHE A 128 -10.64 -17.55 -5.72
N PHE A 129 -11.14 -17.04 -4.61
CA PHE A 129 -10.31 -16.18 -3.75
C PHE A 129 -9.45 -17.02 -2.82
N ASP A 130 -8.19 -16.67 -2.72
CA ASP A 130 -7.26 -17.29 -1.79
C ASP A 130 -6.75 -16.26 -0.78
N ILE A 131 -5.95 -16.71 0.19
CA ILE A 131 -5.47 -15.87 1.26
C ILE A 131 -3.97 -16.11 1.51
N TRP A 132 -3.19 -15.04 1.48
CA TRP A 132 -1.76 -15.09 1.71
C TRP A 132 -1.46 -15.28 3.20
N GLN A 133 -1.04 -16.48 3.59
CA GLN A 133 -0.78 -16.88 4.97
C GLN A 133 -0.06 -18.23 5.06
N PRO A 134 0.64 -18.53 6.20
CA PRO A 134 1.08 -19.89 6.47
C PRO A 134 -0.10 -20.83 6.74
N GLU A 135 0.10 -22.12 6.50
CA GLU A 135 -0.94 -23.16 6.69
C GLU A 135 -1.55 -23.12 8.10
N ALA A 136 -0.73 -23.04 9.13
CA ALA A 136 -1.18 -22.96 10.53
C ALA A 136 -1.17 -21.53 11.07
N VAL A 137 -1.86 -20.62 10.41
CA VAL A 137 -1.89 -19.18 10.75
C VAL A 137 -2.41 -18.88 12.17
N ASP A 138 -3.18 -19.77 12.77
CA ASP A 138 -3.67 -19.64 14.15
C ASP A 138 -2.60 -19.86 15.22
N LYS A 139 -1.44 -20.38 14.84
CA LYS A 139 -0.28 -20.58 15.71
C LYS A 139 0.73 -19.47 15.49
N ALA A 140 0.98 -18.66 16.52
CA ALA A 140 1.91 -17.52 16.43
C ALA A 140 3.36 -17.96 16.12
N GLU A 141 3.73 -19.19 16.42
CA GLU A 141 5.03 -19.78 16.06
C GLU A 141 5.21 -19.98 14.56
N CYS A 142 4.11 -19.95 13.77
CA CYS A 142 4.14 -20.04 12.30
C CYS A 142 4.13 -18.66 11.61
N TRP A 143 4.14 -17.56 12.36
CA TRP A 143 4.18 -16.21 11.79
C TRP A 143 5.58 -15.71 11.38
N PRO A 144 6.72 -16.21 11.91
CA PRO A 144 8.02 -15.86 11.37
C PRO A 144 8.09 -16.17 9.87
N VAL A 145 8.68 -15.27 9.10
CA VAL A 145 8.90 -15.46 7.66
C VAL A 145 10.22 -16.18 7.49
N ALA A 146 10.19 -17.53 7.55
CA ALA A 146 11.38 -18.34 7.45
C ALA A 146 11.82 -18.52 5.98
N PRO A 147 13.13 -18.57 5.67
CA PRO A 147 13.61 -18.70 4.31
C PRO A 147 13.06 -19.95 3.62
N GLY A 148 12.52 -19.76 2.41
CA GLY A 148 12.09 -20.86 1.55
C GLY A 148 10.75 -21.50 1.88
N GLU A 149 9.96 -20.91 2.79
CA GLU A 149 8.57 -21.34 2.98
C GLU A 149 7.69 -20.94 1.78
N ASP A 150 6.85 -21.84 1.33
CA ASP A 150 6.06 -21.70 0.10
C ASP A 150 5.06 -20.53 0.15
N TRP A 151 4.44 -20.28 1.32
CA TRP A 151 3.39 -19.28 1.46
C TRP A 151 3.83 -17.83 1.18
N HIS A 152 5.14 -17.52 1.23
CA HIS A 152 5.65 -16.18 0.93
C HIS A 152 6.74 -16.14 -0.16
N GLY A 153 7.41 -17.26 -0.44
CA GLY A 153 8.40 -17.37 -1.51
C GLY A 153 9.71 -16.58 -1.32
N PHE A 154 9.92 -15.89 -0.19
CA PHE A 154 11.15 -15.13 0.06
C PHE A 154 12.31 -16.07 0.41
N LYS A 155 13.33 -16.12 -0.46
CA LYS A 155 14.51 -17.01 -0.28
C LYS A 155 15.46 -16.50 0.78
N ASP A 156 15.62 -15.18 0.89
CA ASP A 156 16.56 -14.50 1.78
C ASP A 156 15.87 -13.85 2.99
N ALA A 157 14.69 -14.34 3.36
CA ALA A 157 13.98 -13.86 4.53
C ALA A 157 14.75 -14.16 5.81
N ASP A 158 14.68 -13.25 6.78
CA ASP A 158 15.25 -13.46 8.12
C ASP A 158 14.12 -13.70 9.12
N ALA A 159 13.92 -14.95 9.50
CA ALA A 159 12.89 -15.39 10.44
C ALA A 159 12.96 -14.69 11.81
N ASP A 160 14.12 -14.13 12.18
CA ASP A 160 14.27 -13.40 13.44
C ASP A 160 13.80 -11.95 13.36
N HIS A 161 13.61 -11.41 12.15
CA HIS A 161 13.27 -10.00 11.94
C HIS A 161 12.00 -9.79 11.12
N MET A 162 11.48 -10.81 10.44
CA MET A 162 10.31 -10.73 9.59
C MET A 162 9.17 -11.61 10.12
N TYR A 163 7.99 -11.05 10.26
CA TYR A 163 6.81 -11.74 10.79
C TYR A 163 5.55 -11.36 10.02
N LEU A 164 4.67 -12.32 9.83
CA LEU A 164 3.30 -12.03 9.40
C LEU A 164 2.62 -11.14 10.43
N ASP A 165 2.03 -10.04 9.97
CA ASP A 165 1.09 -9.27 10.79
C ASP A 165 -0.31 -9.86 10.61
N PRO A 166 -0.88 -10.56 11.60
CA PRO A 166 -2.14 -11.30 11.43
C PRO A 166 -3.32 -10.38 11.10
N VAL A 167 -3.27 -9.10 11.50
CA VAL A 167 -4.35 -8.13 11.25
C VAL A 167 -4.27 -7.47 9.87
N LYS A 168 -3.20 -7.71 9.13
CA LYS A 168 -3.06 -7.34 7.73
C LYS A 168 -3.41 -8.54 6.86
N VAL A 169 -4.64 -8.56 6.37
CA VAL A 169 -5.18 -9.68 5.62
C VAL A 169 -5.07 -9.40 4.13
N THR A 170 -4.30 -10.21 3.42
CA THR A 170 -4.15 -10.13 1.97
C THR A 170 -4.95 -11.23 1.31
N ILE A 171 -5.94 -10.84 0.52
CA ILE A 171 -6.74 -11.73 -0.33
C ILE A 171 -6.10 -11.76 -1.72
N LEU A 172 -5.97 -12.95 -2.28
CA LEU A 172 -5.48 -13.18 -3.63
C LEU A 172 -6.65 -13.40 -4.59
N THR A 173 -6.49 -12.91 -5.81
CA THR A 173 -7.42 -13.11 -6.92
C THR A 173 -6.75 -13.91 -8.03
N PRO A 174 -7.47 -14.70 -8.83
CA PRO A 174 -6.89 -15.50 -9.92
C PRO A 174 -6.19 -14.65 -10.99
N GLY A 175 -5.19 -15.22 -11.63
CA GLY A 175 -4.53 -14.62 -12.80
C GLY A 175 -3.01 -14.63 -12.75
N MET A 176 -2.42 -15.09 -11.65
CA MET A 176 -0.97 -15.21 -11.49
C MET A 176 -0.66 -16.31 -10.47
N ASP A 177 0.32 -17.15 -10.79
CA ASP A 177 0.83 -18.15 -9.87
C ASP A 177 1.82 -17.57 -8.83
N GLU A 178 2.27 -18.40 -7.88
CA GLU A 178 3.22 -18.03 -6.83
C GLU A 178 4.60 -17.64 -7.36
N GLN A 179 4.96 -18.09 -8.55
CA GLN A 179 6.20 -17.79 -9.24
C GLN A 179 6.12 -16.48 -10.06
N GLY A 180 4.94 -15.85 -10.12
CA GLY A 180 4.69 -14.62 -10.88
C GLY A 180 4.40 -14.86 -12.36
N ASN A 181 4.14 -16.09 -12.79
CA ASN A 181 3.69 -16.36 -14.15
C ASN A 181 2.20 -16.03 -14.29
N MET A 182 1.86 -15.43 -15.43
CA MET A 182 0.49 -15.04 -15.72
C MET A 182 -0.32 -16.22 -16.26
N ASP A 183 -1.49 -16.46 -15.70
CA ASP A 183 -2.45 -17.42 -16.22
C ASP A 183 -3.07 -16.98 -17.56
N GLU A 184 -3.83 -17.86 -18.21
CA GLU A 184 -4.57 -17.47 -19.43
C GLU A 184 -5.76 -16.57 -19.10
N GLU A 185 -6.42 -16.82 -17.97
CA GLU A 185 -7.55 -16.07 -17.47
C GLU A 185 -7.24 -15.49 -16.09
N GLY A 186 -7.87 -14.38 -15.75
CA GLY A 186 -7.61 -13.76 -14.46
C GLY A 186 -8.66 -12.73 -14.06
N ILE A 187 -8.68 -12.45 -12.76
CA ILE A 187 -9.56 -11.42 -12.17
C ILE A 187 -8.67 -10.35 -11.53
N PRO A 188 -8.40 -9.25 -12.23
CA PRO A 188 -7.62 -8.16 -11.66
C PRO A 188 -8.22 -7.63 -10.37
N ALA A 189 -7.40 -7.49 -9.34
CA ALA A 189 -7.85 -7.06 -8.02
C ALA A 189 -8.54 -5.69 -8.03
N ALA A 190 -8.18 -4.80 -8.97
CA ALA A 190 -8.83 -3.51 -9.14
C ALA A 190 -10.33 -3.63 -9.44
N LEU A 191 -10.76 -4.65 -10.18
CA LEU A 191 -12.18 -4.91 -10.44
C LEU A 191 -12.93 -5.30 -9.17
N VAL A 192 -12.33 -6.19 -8.36
CA VAL A 192 -12.89 -6.60 -7.07
C VAL A 192 -12.92 -5.42 -6.09
N ALA A 193 -11.87 -4.60 -6.07
CA ALA A 193 -11.81 -3.40 -5.23
C ALA A 193 -12.97 -2.43 -5.54
N LYS A 194 -13.21 -2.12 -6.81
CA LYS A 194 -14.35 -1.26 -7.21
C LYS A 194 -15.69 -1.87 -6.82
N PHE A 195 -15.85 -3.18 -7.00
CA PHE A 195 -17.08 -3.87 -6.60
C PHE A 195 -17.34 -3.79 -5.08
N LEU A 196 -16.28 -3.92 -4.29
CA LEU A 196 -16.35 -3.80 -2.82
C LEU A 196 -16.60 -2.36 -2.37
N ASP A 197 -15.97 -1.38 -3.03
CA ASP A 197 -16.11 0.04 -2.72
C ASP A 197 -17.56 0.51 -2.90
N GLU A 198 -18.22 0.16 -4.00
CA GLU A 198 -19.65 0.43 -4.23
C GLU A 198 -20.60 -0.23 -3.19
N ARG A 199 -20.06 -1.12 -2.34
CA ARG A 199 -20.74 -1.76 -1.20
C ARG A 199 -20.26 -1.28 0.16
N GLY A 200 -19.48 -0.19 0.17
CA GLY A 200 -18.96 0.44 1.37
C GLY A 200 -17.84 -0.33 2.06
N VAL A 201 -17.14 -1.21 1.34
CA VAL A 201 -15.97 -1.94 1.83
C VAL A 201 -14.71 -1.36 1.18
N VAL A 202 -13.98 -0.56 1.94
CA VAL A 202 -12.75 0.10 1.46
C VAL A 202 -11.56 -0.84 1.58
N VAL A 203 -10.81 -1.00 0.48
CA VAL A 203 -9.56 -1.75 0.42
C VAL A 203 -8.41 -0.83 0.82
N GLU A 204 -7.51 -1.27 1.71
CA GLU A 204 -6.34 -0.47 2.13
C GLU A 204 -5.31 -0.34 1.01
N LYS A 205 -5.01 -1.45 0.31
CA LYS A 205 -4.14 -1.46 -0.87
C LYS A 205 -4.62 -2.48 -1.88
N THR A 206 -4.53 -2.10 -3.15
CA THR A 206 -4.84 -2.96 -4.29
C THR A 206 -3.58 -3.18 -5.09
N GLY A 207 -3.14 -4.42 -5.22
CA GLY A 207 -2.09 -4.82 -6.18
C GLY A 207 -2.71 -5.35 -7.47
N PRO A 208 -1.92 -5.91 -8.37
CA PRO A 208 -2.45 -6.49 -9.61
C PRO A 208 -3.48 -7.61 -9.37
N TYR A 209 -3.15 -8.55 -8.45
CA TYR A 209 -3.96 -9.71 -8.09
C TYR A 209 -4.07 -9.93 -6.59
N ASN A 210 -3.99 -8.85 -5.81
CA ASN A 210 -4.14 -8.94 -4.36
C ASN A 210 -4.83 -7.69 -3.78
N LEU A 211 -5.52 -7.89 -2.66
CA LEU A 211 -6.26 -6.90 -1.91
C LEU A 211 -5.86 -6.96 -0.45
N LEU A 212 -5.33 -5.87 0.09
CA LEU A 212 -4.98 -5.78 1.50
C LEU A 212 -6.09 -5.14 2.32
N PHE A 213 -6.49 -5.79 3.40
CA PHE A 213 -7.45 -5.30 4.38
C PHE A 213 -6.82 -5.17 5.76
N LEU A 214 -7.18 -4.10 6.48
CA LEU A 214 -6.73 -3.85 7.85
C LEU A 214 -7.83 -4.21 8.86
N PHE A 215 -7.56 -5.20 9.70
CA PHE A 215 -8.42 -5.56 10.83
C PHE A 215 -8.01 -4.77 12.09
N SER A 216 -8.23 -3.46 12.06
CA SER A 216 -7.93 -2.58 13.19
C SER A 216 -8.86 -2.82 14.38
N ILE A 217 -8.56 -2.20 15.51
CA ILE A 217 -9.41 -2.28 16.73
C ILE A 217 -10.85 -1.77 16.54
N GLY A 218 -11.10 -1.02 15.46
CA GLY A 218 -12.43 -0.52 15.08
C GLY A 218 -13.24 -1.48 14.21
N ILE A 219 -12.66 -2.60 13.77
CA ILE A 219 -13.37 -3.60 12.96
C ILE A 219 -14.13 -4.54 13.89
N ASP A 220 -15.46 -4.56 13.79
CA ASP A 220 -16.33 -5.49 14.49
C ASP A 220 -16.66 -6.72 13.62
N LYS A 221 -17.40 -7.68 14.20
CA LYS A 221 -17.82 -8.90 13.51
C LYS A 221 -18.70 -8.60 12.28
N THR A 222 -19.55 -7.57 12.38
CA THR A 222 -20.47 -7.19 11.28
C THR A 222 -19.70 -6.71 10.06
N ARG A 223 -18.67 -5.89 10.27
CA ARG A 223 -17.80 -5.39 9.19
C ARG A 223 -16.97 -6.51 8.56
N ALA A 224 -16.41 -7.42 9.37
CA ALA A 224 -15.69 -8.58 8.88
C ALA A 224 -16.59 -9.50 8.02
N MET A 225 -17.81 -9.77 8.49
CA MET A 225 -18.81 -10.54 7.72
C MET A 225 -19.29 -9.77 6.49
N GLY A 226 -19.31 -8.44 6.53
CA GLY A 226 -19.61 -7.58 5.37
C GLY A 226 -18.61 -7.77 4.25
N LEU A 227 -17.33 -7.84 4.56
CA LEU A 227 -16.27 -8.15 3.58
C LEU A 227 -16.47 -9.55 2.97
N LEU A 228 -16.66 -10.57 3.81
CA LEU A 228 -16.88 -11.94 3.33
C LEU A 228 -18.11 -12.04 2.41
N ARG A 229 -19.21 -11.38 2.78
CA ARG A 229 -20.40 -11.29 1.95
C ARG A 229 -20.11 -10.59 0.62
N GLY A 230 -19.36 -9.48 0.62
CA GLY A 230 -18.96 -8.78 -0.60
C GLY A 230 -18.17 -9.68 -1.56
N LEU A 231 -17.21 -10.45 -1.04
CA LEU A 231 -16.45 -11.43 -1.83
C LEU A 231 -17.38 -12.53 -2.41
N THR A 232 -18.32 -13.05 -1.60
CA THR A 232 -19.28 -14.06 -2.04
C THR A 232 -20.24 -13.50 -3.11
N GLU A 233 -20.69 -12.26 -2.95
CA GLU A 233 -21.53 -11.58 -3.94
C GLU A 233 -20.78 -11.34 -5.25
N PHE A 234 -19.51 -10.93 -5.17
CA PHE A 234 -18.65 -10.80 -6.35
C PHE A 234 -18.52 -12.14 -7.08
N LYS A 235 -18.17 -13.20 -6.35
CA LYS A 235 -18.05 -14.55 -6.88
C LYS A 235 -19.32 -14.94 -7.65
N ARG A 236 -20.48 -14.80 -7.02
CA ARG A 236 -21.77 -15.10 -7.63
C ARG A 236 -22.05 -14.27 -8.89
N ALA A 237 -21.73 -12.97 -8.85
CA ALA A 237 -21.90 -12.08 -10.00
C ALA A 237 -20.99 -12.49 -11.17
N TYR A 238 -19.76 -12.89 -10.86
CA TYR A 238 -18.79 -13.37 -11.83
C TYR A 238 -19.24 -14.68 -12.48
N ASP A 239 -19.65 -15.68 -11.69
CA ASP A 239 -20.12 -16.98 -12.19
C ASP A 239 -21.35 -16.84 -13.10
N LEU A 240 -22.30 -16.00 -12.72
CA LEU A 240 -23.48 -15.69 -13.53
C LEU A 240 -23.19 -14.76 -14.70
N ASN A 241 -21.96 -14.30 -14.83
CA ASN A 241 -21.50 -13.35 -15.82
C ASN A 241 -22.45 -12.15 -16.01
N LEU A 242 -22.76 -11.47 -14.90
CA LEU A 242 -23.72 -10.38 -14.87
C LEU A 242 -23.19 -9.14 -15.61
N ARG A 243 -24.10 -8.28 -16.06
CA ARG A 243 -23.74 -7.04 -16.75
C ARG A 243 -23.12 -6.03 -15.79
N VAL A 244 -22.09 -5.32 -16.26
CA VAL A 244 -21.40 -4.26 -15.50
C VAL A 244 -22.37 -3.24 -14.94
N LYS A 245 -23.33 -2.77 -15.74
CA LYS A 245 -24.35 -1.79 -15.30
C LYS A 245 -25.18 -2.20 -14.08
N ASN A 246 -25.31 -3.51 -13.84
CA ASN A 246 -26.11 -4.04 -12.73
C ASN A 246 -25.27 -4.27 -11.47
N MET A 247 -23.96 -4.48 -11.66
CA MET A 247 -23.05 -4.87 -10.59
C MET A 247 -22.15 -3.73 -10.13
N LEU A 248 -21.85 -2.81 -11.02
CA LEU A 248 -20.95 -1.68 -10.87
C LEU A 248 -21.61 -0.43 -11.46
N PRO A 249 -22.73 0.06 -10.89
CA PRO A 249 -23.45 1.22 -11.41
C PRO A 249 -22.63 2.49 -11.45
N ASP A 250 -21.74 2.72 -10.48
CA ASP A 250 -20.87 3.90 -10.45
C ASP A 250 -19.81 3.82 -11.55
N LEU A 251 -19.20 2.65 -11.77
CA LEU A 251 -18.31 2.44 -12.90
C LEU A 251 -19.05 2.60 -14.24
N TYR A 252 -20.27 2.07 -14.34
CA TYR A 252 -21.08 2.24 -15.54
C TYR A 252 -21.35 3.71 -15.84
N ALA A 253 -21.50 4.56 -14.83
CA ALA A 253 -21.76 5.99 -14.99
C ALA A 253 -20.56 6.77 -15.54
N GLU A 254 -19.33 6.26 -15.43
CA GLU A 254 -18.12 6.89 -15.99
C GLU A 254 -18.16 6.92 -17.52
N ASP A 255 -18.61 5.82 -18.17
CA ASP A 255 -18.83 5.76 -19.62
C ASP A 255 -19.96 4.77 -19.95
N PRO A 256 -21.23 5.24 -19.95
CA PRO A 256 -22.38 4.36 -20.21
C PRO A 256 -22.39 3.73 -21.61
N ASP A 257 -21.81 4.37 -22.61
CA ASP A 257 -21.78 3.84 -23.98
C ASP A 257 -20.77 2.70 -24.10
N PHE A 258 -19.60 2.87 -23.50
CA PHE A 258 -18.55 1.85 -23.44
C PHE A 258 -19.02 0.59 -22.69
N TYR A 259 -19.63 0.77 -21.51
CA TYR A 259 -20.04 -0.34 -20.63
C TYR A 259 -21.44 -0.92 -20.95
N ARG A 260 -22.19 -0.40 -21.91
CA ARG A 260 -23.61 -0.74 -22.19
C ARG A 260 -23.91 -2.23 -22.25
N ASN A 261 -23.08 -2.98 -22.96
CA ASN A 261 -23.27 -4.39 -23.18
C ASN A 261 -22.23 -5.28 -22.49
N MET A 262 -21.27 -4.66 -21.80
CA MET A 262 -20.16 -5.36 -21.17
C MET A 262 -20.64 -6.18 -19.97
N ARG A 263 -20.11 -7.40 -19.86
CA ARG A 263 -20.31 -8.30 -18.73
C ARG A 263 -19.07 -8.32 -17.85
N ILE A 264 -19.22 -8.76 -16.60
CA ILE A 264 -18.15 -8.71 -15.62
C ILE A 264 -16.95 -9.59 -16.01
N GLN A 265 -17.18 -10.73 -16.66
CA GLN A 265 -16.09 -11.59 -17.17
C GLN A 265 -15.39 -10.93 -18.35
N ASP A 266 -16.10 -10.28 -19.27
CA ASP A 266 -15.51 -9.56 -20.40
C ASP A 266 -14.56 -8.45 -19.90
N LEU A 267 -15.01 -7.71 -18.87
CA LEU A 267 -14.22 -6.66 -18.23
C LEU A 267 -12.98 -7.23 -17.54
N ALA A 268 -13.14 -8.29 -16.74
CA ALA A 268 -12.03 -8.94 -16.04
C ALA A 268 -10.97 -9.45 -17.03
N GLN A 269 -11.40 -10.20 -18.06
CA GLN A 269 -10.49 -10.75 -19.07
C GLN A 269 -9.86 -9.67 -19.94
N GLY A 270 -10.58 -8.59 -20.21
CA GLY A 270 -10.04 -7.46 -20.96
C GLY A 270 -8.89 -6.78 -20.22
N ILE A 271 -9.09 -6.44 -18.95
CA ILE A 271 -8.03 -5.83 -18.11
C ILE A 271 -6.88 -6.84 -17.89
N HIS A 272 -7.20 -8.12 -17.60
CA HIS A 272 -6.20 -9.17 -17.42
C HIS A 272 -5.31 -9.33 -18.66
N ARG A 273 -5.90 -9.35 -19.85
CA ARG A 273 -5.16 -9.43 -21.12
C ARG A 273 -4.19 -8.27 -21.30
N LEU A 274 -4.61 -7.06 -20.93
CA LEU A 274 -3.75 -5.88 -20.99
C LEU A 274 -2.57 -6.00 -20.02
N ILE A 275 -2.82 -6.42 -18.77
CA ILE A 275 -1.79 -6.67 -17.76
C ILE A 275 -0.79 -7.74 -18.26
N ARG A 276 -1.30 -8.82 -18.84
CA ARG A 276 -0.50 -9.92 -19.36
C ARG A 276 0.35 -9.50 -20.57
N GLN A 277 -0.21 -8.71 -21.49
CA GLN A 277 0.52 -8.19 -22.65
C GLN A 277 1.74 -7.37 -22.27
N HIS A 278 1.65 -6.62 -21.17
CA HIS A 278 2.73 -5.81 -20.62
C HIS A 278 3.63 -6.58 -19.65
N GLN A 279 3.37 -7.86 -19.36
CA GLN A 279 4.12 -8.66 -18.39
C GLN A 279 4.29 -7.90 -17.05
N LEU A 280 3.18 -7.37 -16.52
CA LEU A 280 3.20 -6.46 -15.38
C LEU A 280 4.04 -6.93 -14.17
N PRO A 281 4.00 -8.22 -13.72
CA PRO A 281 4.81 -8.64 -12.58
C PRO A 281 6.32 -8.46 -12.82
N GLN A 282 6.80 -8.84 -13.99
CA GLN A 282 8.20 -8.68 -14.39
C GLN A 282 8.57 -7.21 -14.55
N LEU A 283 7.67 -6.43 -15.15
CA LEU A 283 7.87 -5.00 -15.35
C LEU A 283 7.93 -4.26 -13.99
N MET A 284 7.09 -4.63 -13.03
CA MET A 284 7.16 -4.08 -11.67
C MET A 284 8.51 -4.38 -11.01
N LEU A 285 9.00 -5.61 -11.07
CA LEU A 285 10.31 -5.96 -10.53
C LEU A 285 11.41 -5.12 -11.20
N SER A 286 11.44 -5.10 -12.53
CA SER A 286 12.45 -4.35 -13.30
C SER A 286 12.41 -2.84 -13.00
N ALA A 287 11.25 -2.27 -12.73
CA ALA A 287 11.13 -0.85 -12.38
C ALA A 287 11.76 -0.49 -11.03
N PHE A 288 11.98 -1.47 -10.14
CA PHE A 288 12.65 -1.28 -8.86
C PHE A 288 14.08 -1.84 -8.80
N ASP A 289 14.50 -2.63 -9.79
CA ASP A 289 15.85 -3.20 -9.84
C ASP A 289 16.90 -2.16 -10.20
N VAL A 290 16.60 -1.29 -11.15
CA VAL A 290 17.51 -0.24 -11.62
C VAL A 290 16.90 1.12 -11.30
N LEU A 291 17.47 1.78 -10.30
CA LEU A 291 16.99 3.09 -9.86
C LEU A 291 17.34 4.18 -10.88
N PRO A 292 16.48 5.21 -11.02
CA PRO A 292 16.81 6.42 -11.77
C PRO A 292 18.09 7.08 -11.26
N GLU A 293 18.82 7.72 -12.14
CA GLU A 293 20.08 8.38 -11.81
C GLU A 293 19.83 9.72 -11.09
N MET A 294 20.40 9.90 -9.91
CA MET A 294 20.35 11.19 -9.20
C MET A 294 21.31 12.20 -9.82
N LYS A 295 20.80 13.17 -10.57
CA LYS A 295 21.58 14.26 -11.18
C LYS A 295 21.78 15.43 -10.23
N MET A 296 20.87 15.64 -9.30
CA MET A 296 20.98 16.62 -8.22
C MET A 296 20.09 16.21 -7.05
N THR A 297 20.36 16.81 -5.89
CA THR A 297 19.54 16.56 -4.71
C THR A 297 18.12 17.11 -4.89
N PRO A 298 17.09 16.53 -4.24
CA PRO A 298 15.73 17.10 -4.26
C PRO A 298 15.66 18.56 -3.84
N HIS A 299 16.53 18.99 -2.92
CA HIS A 299 16.64 20.38 -2.50
C HIS A 299 17.04 21.32 -3.67
N HIS A 300 18.06 20.95 -4.44
CA HIS A 300 18.49 21.75 -5.59
C HIS A 300 17.43 21.75 -6.71
N ALA A 301 16.78 20.62 -6.96
CA ALA A 301 15.67 20.55 -7.90
C ALA A 301 14.52 21.48 -7.48
N TRP A 302 14.18 21.48 -6.19
CA TRP A 302 13.17 22.38 -5.64
C TRP A 302 13.55 23.87 -5.78
N GLN A 303 14.80 24.24 -5.54
CA GLN A 303 15.25 25.63 -5.75
C GLN A 303 15.09 26.06 -7.20
N ARG A 304 15.41 25.20 -8.17
CA ARG A 304 15.19 25.48 -9.60
C ARG A 304 13.71 25.62 -9.93
N GLN A 305 12.87 24.77 -9.33
CA GLN A 305 11.42 24.83 -9.50
C GLN A 305 10.84 26.17 -9.00
N ILE A 306 11.29 26.68 -7.83
CA ILE A 306 10.86 27.98 -7.29
C ILE A 306 11.25 29.11 -8.25
N LYS A 307 12.40 29.03 -8.91
CA LYS A 307 12.86 30.01 -9.90
C LYS A 307 12.12 29.92 -11.24
N GLY A 308 11.18 29.00 -11.41
CA GLY A 308 10.46 28.81 -12.66
C GLY A 308 11.28 28.11 -13.76
N GLU A 309 12.39 27.48 -13.42
CA GLU A 309 13.26 26.74 -14.33
C GLU A 309 12.68 25.33 -14.62
N VAL A 310 11.38 25.28 -14.93
CA VAL A 310 10.63 24.05 -15.20
C VAL A 310 9.84 24.18 -16.47
N GLU A 311 9.57 23.04 -17.09
CA GLU A 311 8.65 22.90 -18.21
C GLU A 311 7.78 21.66 -18.03
N THR A 312 6.67 21.62 -18.73
CA THR A 312 5.76 20.47 -18.73
C THR A 312 5.91 19.71 -20.03
N ILE A 313 6.13 18.41 -19.93
CA ILE A 313 6.27 17.52 -21.09
C ILE A 313 5.30 16.34 -20.97
N GLU A 314 5.08 15.63 -22.06
CA GLU A 314 4.37 14.37 -22.05
C GLU A 314 5.19 13.31 -21.32
N LEU A 315 4.52 12.44 -20.56
CA LEU A 315 5.15 11.38 -19.79
C LEU A 315 6.05 10.48 -20.66
N GLU A 316 5.64 10.22 -21.89
CA GLU A 316 6.38 9.40 -22.86
C GLU A 316 7.77 9.97 -23.18
N ASN A 317 7.96 11.26 -23.01
CA ASN A 317 9.22 11.97 -23.31
C ASN A 317 10.10 12.18 -22.05
N LEU A 318 9.89 11.38 -20.99
CA LEU A 318 10.55 11.59 -19.70
C LEU A 318 12.00 11.08 -19.65
N VAL A 319 12.37 10.12 -20.52
CA VAL A 319 13.76 9.59 -20.58
C VAL A 319 14.75 10.73 -20.89
N GLY A 320 15.84 10.78 -20.14
CA GLY A 320 16.87 11.82 -20.27
C GLY A 320 16.47 13.19 -19.70
N ARG A 321 15.33 13.29 -19.02
CA ARG A 321 14.85 14.53 -18.40
C ARG A 321 14.92 14.42 -16.89
N ILE A 322 15.32 15.50 -16.23
CA ILE A 322 15.41 15.56 -14.77
C ILE A 322 14.04 15.92 -14.23
N SER A 323 13.47 15.05 -13.39
CA SER A 323 12.17 15.30 -12.77
C SER A 323 12.21 16.50 -11.83
N ALA A 324 11.22 17.38 -11.93
CA ALA A 324 11.00 18.47 -10.99
C ALA A 324 10.13 18.04 -9.80
N ASN A 325 9.32 17.00 -9.96
CA ASN A 325 8.38 16.52 -8.95
C ASN A 325 8.67 15.04 -8.59
N MET A 326 8.21 14.63 -7.43
CA MET A 326 8.08 13.20 -7.13
C MET A 326 7.00 12.61 -8.03
N ILE A 327 7.26 11.45 -8.66
CA ILE A 327 6.27 10.66 -9.40
C ILE A 327 6.00 9.39 -8.63
N LEU A 328 4.75 9.24 -8.19
CA LEU A 328 4.32 8.17 -7.31
C LEU A 328 2.96 7.65 -7.78
N PRO A 329 2.89 6.46 -8.38
CA PRO A 329 1.62 5.83 -8.72
C PRO A 329 0.93 5.25 -7.48
N TYR A 330 -0.38 5.31 -7.45
CA TYR A 330 -1.16 4.73 -6.38
C TYR A 330 -2.24 3.80 -6.95
N PRO A 331 -2.11 2.48 -6.86
CA PRO A 331 -1.05 1.67 -6.24
C PRO A 331 0.27 1.66 -7.02
N PRO A 332 1.42 1.23 -6.43
CA PRO A 332 1.58 0.68 -5.07
C PRO A 332 1.81 1.73 -3.97
N GLY A 333 1.89 3.02 -4.29
CA GLY A 333 2.20 4.07 -3.32
C GLY A 333 3.67 4.12 -2.92
N VAL A 334 4.57 3.76 -3.85
CA VAL A 334 6.02 3.84 -3.71
C VAL A 334 6.54 4.82 -4.75
N PRO A 335 7.37 5.83 -4.36
CA PRO A 335 7.96 6.74 -5.33
C PRO A 335 8.81 5.98 -6.36
N LEU A 336 8.56 6.22 -7.64
CA LEU A 336 9.36 5.69 -8.75
C LEU A 336 10.42 6.68 -9.23
N LEU A 337 10.17 7.98 -9.01
CA LEU A 337 11.08 9.03 -9.42
C LEU A 337 11.00 10.18 -8.41
N MET A 338 12.14 10.59 -7.90
CA MET A 338 12.25 11.71 -6.97
C MET A 338 12.66 13.01 -7.71
N PRO A 339 12.37 14.20 -7.14
CA PRO A 339 12.88 15.44 -7.73
C PRO A 339 14.40 15.41 -7.82
N GLY A 340 14.93 15.75 -8.98
CA GLY A 340 16.38 15.73 -9.26
C GLY A 340 16.91 14.44 -9.85
N GLU A 341 16.08 13.40 -9.93
CA GLU A 341 16.39 12.14 -10.63
C GLU A 341 16.03 12.19 -12.10
N MET A 342 16.69 11.35 -12.90
CA MET A 342 16.51 11.20 -14.32
C MET A 342 16.39 9.72 -14.69
N ILE A 343 15.38 9.38 -15.46
CA ILE A 343 15.28 8.05 -16.08
C ILE A 343 16.29 7.99 -17.21
N THR A 344 17.16 6.98 -17.18
CA THR A 344 18.10 6.63 -18.25
C THR A 344 17.55 5.46 -19.08
N GLU A 345 18.24 5.08 -20.15
CA GLU A 345 17.86 3.87 -20.89
C GLU A 345 17.98 2.61 -20.03
N GLU A 346 18.91 2.57 -19.06
CA GLU A 346 19.06 1.44 -18.13
C GLU A 346 17.88 1.33 -17.16
N SER A 347 17.34 2.47 -16.68
CA SER A 347 16.17 2.52 -15.80
C SER A 347 14.85 2.74 -16.55
N ARG A 348 14.80 2.48 -17.86
CA ARG A 348 13.61 2.70 -18.71
C ARG A 348 12.38 1.94 -18.24
N ALA A 349 12.56 0.80 -17.58
CA ALA A 349 11.46 0.01 -16.99
C ALA A 349 10.57 0.84 -16.06
N VAL A 350 11.10 1.90 -15.42
CA VAL A 350 10.32 2.85 -14.62
C VAL A 350 9.28 3.58 -15.47
N LEU A 351 9.69 4.08 -16.64
CA LEU A 351 8.77 4.74 -17.57
C LEU A 351 7.76 3.75 -18.16
N ASP A 352 8.22 2.58 -18.57
CA ASP A 352 7.36 1.55 -19.17
C ASP A 352 6.27 1.09 -18.19
N PHE A 353 6.61 0.98 -16.89
CA PHE A 353 5.64 0.69 -15.84
C PHE A 353 4.60 1.82 -15.69
N LEU A 354 5.02 3.08 -15.67
CA LEU A 354 4.10 4.22 -15.61
C LEU A 354 3.17 4.26 -16.82
N LEU A 355 3.71 4.05 -18.03
CA LEU A 355 2.92 4.03 -19.26
C LEU A 355 1.91 2.89 -19.30
N MET A 356 2.29 1.73 -18.78
CA MET A 356 1.37 0.60 -18.65
C MET A 356 0.20 0.95 -17.72
N LEU A 357 0.47 1.55 -16.54
CA LEU A 357 -0.58 2.00 -15.64
C LEU A 357 -1.52 3.01 -16.31
N CYS A 358 -0.97 3.97 -17.06
CA CYS A 358 -1.75 4.93 -17.84
C CYS A 358 -2.61 4.25 -18.92
N SER A 359 -2.12 3.14 -19.52
CA SER A 359 -2.83 2.44 -20.59
C SER A 359 -4.10 1.76 -20.09
N ILE A 360 -4.14 1.27 -18.83
CA ILE A 360 -5.33 0.67 -18.23
C ILE A 360 -6.48 1.68 -18.22
N GLY A 361 -6.27 2.87 -17.69
CA GLY A 361 -7.29 3.91 -17.64
C GLY A 361 -7.71 4.46 -19.02
N ARG A 362 -6.82 4.39 -20.04
CA ARG A 362 -7.21 4.73 -21.41
C ARG A 362 -8.18 3.72 -22.04
N HIS A 363 -7.99 2.43 -21.74
CA HIS A 363 -8.81 1.36 -22.32
C HIS A 363 -10.07 1.08 -21.50
N TYR A 364 -10.06 1.36 -20.20
CA TYR A 364 -11.15 1.09 -19.29
C TYR A 364 -11.46 2.32 -18.43
N PRO A 365 -12.38 3.22 -18.88
CA PRO A 365 -12.78 4.39 -18.13
C PRO A 365 -13.18 4.04 -16.68
N GLY A 366 -12.70 4.81 -15.71
CA GLY A 366 -12.91 4.54 -14.30
C GLY A 366 -11.85 3.63 -13.65
N PHE A 367 -10.86 3.11 -14.41
CA PHE A 367 -9.69 2.41 -13.89
C PHE A 367 -8.39 3.22 -14.02
N GLU A 368 -8.52 4.54 -14.06
CA GLU A 368 -7.36 5.42 -14.08
C GLU A 368 -6.54 5.25 -12.80
N THR A 369 -5.24 5.11 -12.97
CA THR A 369 -4.32 5.13 -11.83
C THR A 369 -4.04 6.57 -11.42
N ASP A 370 -4.21 6.90 -10.16
CA ASP A 370 -3.74 8.17 -9.62
C ASP A 370 -2.21 8.15 -9.55
N ILE A 371 -1.59 9.06 -10.31
CA ILE A 371 -0.14 9.21 -10.35
C ILE A 371 0.21 10.60 -9.83
N HIS A 372 0.59 10.67 -8.55
CA HIS A 372 1.09 11.92 -7.99
C HIS A 372 2.28 12.41 -8.80
N GLY A 373 2.29 13.70 -9.15
CA GLY A 373 3.33 14.30 -9.99
C GLY A 373 3.08 14.23 -11.49
N ALA A 374 2.11 13.46 -11.94
CA ALA A 374 1.61 13.47 -13.32
C ALA A 374 0.17 13.99 -13.36
N LYS A 375 -0.17 14.73 -14.41
CA LYS A 375 -1.53 15.21 -14.64
C LYS A 375 -2.04 14.72 -15.98
N ARG A 376 -3.23 14.14 -15.99
CA ARG A 376 -3.94 13.80 -17.21
C ARG A 376 -4.64 15.08 -17.73
N ASP A 377 -4.44 15.43 -18.98
CA ASP A 377 -5.13 16.54 -19.66
C ASP A 377 -6.48 16.08 -20.23
N GLU A 378 -7.22 17.03 -20.85
CA GLU A 378 -8.53 16.78 -21.45
C GLU A 378 -8.47 15.77 -22.61
N ASP A 379 -7.32 15.66 -23.28
CA ASP A 379 -7.09 14.71 -24.37
C ASP A 379 -6.66 13.31 -23.85
N GLY A 380 -6.57 13.14 -22.51
CA GLY A 380 -6.19 11.90 -21.86
C GLY A 380 -4.68 11.64 -21.84
N VAL A 381 -3.86 12.63 -22.19
CA VAL A 381 -2.40 12.55 -22.18
C VAL A 381 -1.86 12.87 -20.78
N TYR A 382 -0.98 12.03 -20.27
CA TYR A 382 -0.31 12.30 -19.01
C TYR A 382 0.89 13.22 -19.19
N ARG A 383 0.94 14.29 -18.41
CA ARG A 383 2.00 15.30 -18.43
C ARG A 383 2.70 15.40 -17.09
N VAL A 384 4.00 15.59 -17.13
CA VAL A 384 4.88 15.70 -15.97
C VAL A 384 5.71 16.97 -16.03
N ARG A 385 6.13 17.45 -14.87
CA ARG A 385 7.02 18.62 -14.78
C ARG A 385 8.47 18.14 -14.68
N VAL A 386 9.32 18.71 -15.52
CA VAL A 386 10.75 18.44 -15.56
C VAL A 386 11.52 19.76 -15.45
N LEU A 387 12.77 19.68 -15.02
CA LEU A 387 13.66 20.83 -15.06
C LEU A 387 14.04 21.17 -16.50
N LYS A 388 14.09 22.45 -16.83
CA LYS A 388 14.61 22.91 -18.12
C LYS A 388 16.05 22.44 -18.30
N ASN A 389 16.42 22.03 -19.50
CA ASN A 389 17.79 21.64 -19.80
C ASN A 389 18.71 22.82 -19.52
N ASP A 390 19.73 22.60 -18.73
CA ASP A 390 20.78 23.57 -18.49
C ASP A 390 21.96 23.23 -19.41
N GLU A 391 22.24 24.08 -20.38
CA GLU A 391 23.38 23.89 -21.30
C GLU A 391 24.74 23.76 -20.55
N ARG A 392 24.77 24.12 -19.26
CA ARG A 392 25.94 24.00 -18.38
C ARG A 392 26.15 22.60 -17.79
N LEU A 393 25.12 21.73 -17.78
CA LEU A 393 25.21 20.35 -17.28
C LEU A 393 25.51 19.33 -18.38
N ALA A 394 25.60 19.79 -19.64
CA ALA A 394 25.91 18.97 -20.81
C ALA A 394 27.41 18.93 -21.15
N ARG A 395 28.28 19.47 -20.27
CA ARG A 395 29.74 19.46 -20.44
C ARG A 395 30.45 18.71 -19.33
#